data_2fbd7b338ca1cd8d1af49d4027e492f3
#
_entry.id   2fbd7b338ca1cd8d1af49d4027e492f3
#
_cell.length_a   1.000
_cell.length_b   1.000
_cell.length_c   1.000
_cell.angle_alpha   90.00
_cell.angle_beta   90.00
_cell.angle_gamma   90.00
#
_symmetry.space_group_name_H-M   'P 1'
#
loop_
_entity.id
_entity.type
_entity.pdbx_description
1 polymer ?
#
loop_
_entity_poly.entity_id
_entity_poly.type
_entity_poly.pdbx_seq_one_letter_code
_entity_poly.pdbx_strand_id
1 'polypeptide(L)'
;MNYQKLGNTNLKVSTICLGTMTWGEQNSEPEGYEQMDLALDYGVNFWDTAELYSVPPRAETFGYTELIIGRWFKKTKNRDKVILATKVAGPARDYLRNGQNSFVGKNLEEALNGSLKRLKTDYIDLYQLHWPERNVNSFGKLGYKHDEEENEWNKIEDNDNPINAAITQNVV
;
A
#
# COMPACT_ATOMS: atom_id res chain seq x y z
N MET A 1 21.99 12.49 -0.42
CA MET A 1 21.20 11.30 -0.77
C MET A 1 21.49 10.86 -2.19
N ASN A 2 21.59 9.54 -2.45
CA ASN A 2 21.69 9.01 -3.79
C ASN A 2 20.29 8.67 -4.33
N TYR A 3 20.12 8.78 -5.65
CA TYR A 3 18.85 8.52 -6.31
C TYR A 3 19.03 7.55 -7.47
N GLN A 4 17.99 6.77 -7.75
CA GLN A 4 17.96 5.84 -8.87
C GLN A 4 16.57 5.83 -9.52
N LYS A 5 16.46 5.32 -10.73
CA LYS A 5 15.16 5.09 -11.37
C LYS A 5 14.44 3.93 -10.68
N LEU A 6 13.14 4.06 -10.49
CA LEU A 6 12.29 2.98 -10.04
C LEU A 6 11.93 2.10 -11.26
N GLY A 7 12.67 0.99 -11.42
CA GLY A 7 12.51 0.10 -12.57
C GLY A 7 12.64 0.84 -13.90
N ASN A 8 11.72 0.58 -14.82
CA ASN A 8 11.67 1.20 -16.15
C ASN A 8 10.85 2.51 -16.18
N THR A 9 10.43 3.01 -15.05
CA THR A 9 9.64 4.25 -14.94
C THR A 9 10.53 5.49 -15.04
N ASN A 10 9.91 6.67 -15.15
CA ASN A 10 10.60 7.95 -15.05
C ASN A 10 10.74 8.45 -13.60
N LEU A 11 10.24 7.70 -12.61
CA LEU A 11 10.33 8.07 -11.21
C LEU A 11 11.77 7.95 -10.71
N LYS A 12 12.28 9.01 -10.09
CA LYS A 12 13.61 9.07 -9.53
C LYS A 12 13.50 9.04 -8.00
N VAL A 13 13.75 7.87 -7.41
CA VAL A 13 13.59 7.60 -5.99
C VAL A 13 14.93 7.65 -5.25
N SER A 14 14.90 8.06 -3.99
CA SER A 14 16.03 7.90 -3.08
C SER A 14 16.34 6.41 -2.88
N THR A 15 17.63 6.08 -2.72
CA THR A 15 18.06 4.69 -2.46
C THR A 15 17.61 4.18 -1.08
N ILE A 16 17.17 5.08 -0.21
CA ILE A 16 16.54 4.77 1.07
C ILE A 16 15.05 5.06 0.93
N CYS A 17 14.21 4.16 1.42
CA CYS A 17 12.77 4.33 1.49
C CYS A 17 12.33 4.53 2.95
N LEU A 18 11.46 5.50 3.20
CA LEU A 18 10.84 5.71 4.51
C LEU A 18 9.66 4.75 4.66
N GLY A 19 9.80 3.73 5.51
CA GLY A 19 8.69 2.88 5.95
C GLY A 19 7.86 3.56 7.04
N THR A 20 6.54 3.38 7.01
CA THR A 20 5.63 4.16 7.85
C THR A 20 4.70 3.32 8.74
N MET A 21 4.84 2.01 8.74
CA MET A 21 3.85 1.07 9.27
C MET A 21 3.56 1.19 10.78
N THR A 22 4.40 1.89 11.52
CA THR A 22 4.28 2.02 12.99
C THR A 22 3.48 3.23 13.45
N TRP A 23 3.25 4.20 12.54
CA TRP A 23 2.58 5.44 12.89
C TRP A 23 1.08 5.25 13.14
N GLY A 24 0.66 5.64 14.33
CA GLY A 24 -0.72 5.53 14.78
C GLY A 24 -0.98 4.38 15.76
N GLU A 25 0.01 3.50 15.97
CA GLU A 25 0.00 2.45 16.99
C GLU A 25 1.25 2.53 17.89
N GLN A 26 2.43 2.29 17.32
CA GLN A 26 3.70 2.29 18.04
C GLN A 26 4.34 3.68 18.15
N ASN A 27 4.05 4.53 17.17
CA ASN A 27 4.46 5.93 17.16
C ASN A 27 3.22 6.82 17.05
N SER A 28 3.29 7.94 17.72
CA SER A 28 2.27 9.00 17.67
C SER A 28 2.30 9.77 16.33
N GLU A 29 1.23 10.49 16.02
CA GLU A 29 1.17 11.37 14.84
C GLU A 29 2.26 12.45 14.86
N PRO A 30 2.57 13.14 16.00
CA PRO A 30 3.70 14.08 16.05
C PRO A 30 5.05 13.44 15.72
N GLU A 31 5.36 12.25 16.25
CA GLU A 31 6.60 11.53 15.91
C GLU A 31 6.66 11.17 14.42
N GLY A 32 5.53 10.78 13.83
CA GLY A 32 5.43 10.58 12.38
C GLY A 32 5.75 11.85 11.58
N TYR A 33 5.28 13.01 12.04
CA TYR A 33 5.59 14.30 11.41
C TYR A 33 7.07 14.64 11.48
N GLU A 34 7.70 14.46 12.64
CA GLU A 34 9.15 14.67 12.79
C GLU A 34 9.95 13.76 11.86
N GLN A 35 9.55 12.49 11.71
CA GLN A 35 10.22 11.56 10.81
C GLN A 35 10.03 11.95 9.34
N MET A 36 8.84 12.43 8.94
CA MET A 36 8.58 12.91 7.57
C MET A 36 9.39 14.17 7.24
N ASP A 37 9.44 15.13 8.17
CA ASP A 37 10.21 16.36 8.01
C ASP A 37 11.70 16.02 7.87
N LEU A 38 12.24 15.20 8.78
CA LEU A 38 13.62 14.74 8.75
C LEU A 38 13.95 13.97 7.45
N ALA A 39 13.05 13.09 7.00
CA ALA A 39 13.26 12.34 5.76
C ALA A 39 13.43 13.27 4.56
N LEU A 40 12.59 14.28 4.41
CA LEU A 40 12.74 15.26 3.32
C LEU A 40 13.99 16.11 3.46
N ASP A 41 14.36 16.52 4.67
CA ASP A 41 15.58 17.32 4.93
C ASP A 41 16.84 16.55 4.51
N TYR A 42 16.84 15.23 4.67
CA TYR A 42 17.91 14.33 4.19
C TYR A 42 17.75 13.88 2.73
N GLY A 43 16.71 14.34 2.04
CA GLY A 43 16.44 14.00 0.63
C GLY A 43 15.84 12.61 0.42
N VAL A 44 15.25 11.99 1.44
CA VAL A 44 14.50 10.73 1.32
C VAL A 44 13.12 11.04 0.76
N ASN A 45 12.94 10.89 -0.55
CA ASN A 45 11.71 11.20 -1.25
C ASN A 45 10.81 9.99 -1.52
N PHE A 46 11.27 8.77 -1.27
CA PHE A 46 10.49 7.56 -1.49
C PHE A 46 9.90 7.07 -0.17
N TRP A 47 8.56 7.03 -0.08
CA TRP A 47 7.85 6.67 1.13
C TRP A 47 6.89 5.52 0.87
N ASP A 48 6.85 4.56 1.80
CA ASP A 48 6.04 3.35 1.70
C ASP A 48 5.03 3.27 2.84
N THR A 49 3.76 3.22 2.49
CA THR A 49 2.63 3.02 3.39
C THR A 49 1.69 1.92 2.90
N ALA A 50 0.56 1.68 3.54
CA ALA A 50 -0.45 0.74 3.09
C ALA A 50 -1.84 1.03 3.67
N GLU A 51 -2.88 0.60 2.95
CA GLU A 51 -4.26 0.62 3.43
C GLU A 51 -4.41 -0.03 4.81
N LEU A 52 -3.72 -1.16 5.04
CA LEU A 52 -3.83 -1.94 6.28
C LEU A 52 -3.17 -1.26 7.49
N TYR A 53 -2.20 -0.35 7.28
CA TYR A 53 -1.43 0.23 8.38
C TYR A 53 -2.29 1.17 9.24
N SER A 54 -2.10 1.15 10.53
CA SER A 54 -0.90 0.86 11.34
C SER A 54 -0.70 -0.62 11.67
N VAL A 55 0.49 -0.93 12.25
CA VAL A 55 0.87 -2.25 12.77
C VAL A 55 1.12 -2.15 14.28
N PRO A 56 0.52 -3.05 15.12
CA PRO A 56 -0.30 -4.20 14.74
C PRO A 56 -1.63 -3.82 14.10
N PRO A 57 -2.08 -4.56 13.05
CA PRO A 57 -3.29 -4.21 12.31
C PRO A 57 -4.55 -4.52 13.14
N ARG A 58 -5.43 -3.53 13.27
CA ARG A 58 -6.71 -3.60 13.99
C ARG A 58 -7.82 -2.94 13.18
N ALA A 59 -9.06 -3.33 13.45
CA ALA A 59 -10.23 -2.73 12.80
C ALA A 59 -10.35 -1.22 13.10
N GLU A 60 -9.93 -0.79 14.29
CA GLU A 60 -10.03 0.59 14.75
C GLU A 60 -8.97 1.51 14.15
N THR A 61 -7.84 0.95 13.72
CA THR A 61 -6.65 1.72 13.32
C THR A 61 -6.18 1.47 11.88
N PHE A 62 -6.88 0.62 11.11
CA PHE A 62 -6.53 0.45 9.70
C PHE A 62 -6.67 1.78 8.93
N GLY A 63 -5.73 2.05 8.05
CA GLY A 63 -5.68 3.31 7.28
C GLY A 63 -5.23 4.52 8.10
N TYR A 64 -4.93 4.37 9.40
CA TYR A 64 -4.57 5.51 10.24
C TYR A 64 -3.21 6.10 9.85
N THR A 65 -2.26 5.26 9.43
CA THR A 65 -0.97 5.73 8.90
C THR A 65 -1.16 6.61 7.65
N GLU A 66 -2.01 6.21 6.72
CA GLU A 66 -2.35 7.03 5.55
C GLU A 66 -3.04 8.35 5.95
N LEU A 67 -3.88 8.34 6.99
CA LEU A 67 -4.49 9.56 7.53
C LEU A 67 -3.44 10.54 8.10
N ILE A 68 -2.45 10.03 8.84
CA ILE A 68 -1.34 10.83 9.38
C ILE A 68 -0.56 11.48 8.23
N ILE A 69 -0.17 10.70 7.22
CA ILE A 69 0.53 11.21 6.03
C ILE A 69 -0.32 12.26 5.31
N GLY A 70 -1.60 11.99 5.10
CA GLY A 70 -2.52 12.91 4.44
C GLY A 70 -2.71 14.24 5.19
N ARG A 71 -2.73 14.20 6.51
CA ARG A 71 -2.78 15.42 7.34
C ARG A 71 -1.48 16.24 7.22
N TRP A 72 -0.34 15.55 7.18
CA TRP A 72 0.96 16.17 6.97
C TRP A 72 1.05 16.80 5.57
N PHE A 73 0.64 16.12 4.50
CA PHE A 73 0.57 16.71 3.15
C PHE A 73 -0.31 17.95 3.11
N LYS A 74 -1.48 17.91 3.74
CA LYS A 74 -2.38 19.07 3.81
C LYS A 74 -1.74 20.25 4.53
N LYS A 75 -0.99 19.99 5.61
CA LYS A 75 -0.33 21.01 6.44
C LYS A 75 0.87 21.63 5.73
N THR A 76 1.73 20.81 5.15
CA THR A 76 3.04 21.23 4.62
C THR A 76 3.02 21.59 3.13
N LYS A 77 2.02 21.11 2.37
CA LYS A 77 1.94 21.23 0.90
C LYS A 77 3.12 20.58 0.15
N ASN A 78 3.73 19.55 0.74
CA ASN A 78 4.91 18.87 0.20
C ASN A 78 4.59 17.56 -0.56
N ARG A 79 3.32 17.35 -0.99
CA ARG A 79 2.95 16.12 -1.71
C ARG A 79 3.78 15.87 -2.97
N ASP A 80 4.07 16.91 -3.71
CA ASP A 80 4.86 16.89 -4.94
C ASP A 80 6.35 16.56 -4.76
N LYS A 81 6.85 16.64 -3.52
CA LYS A 81 8.23 16.28 -3.18
C LYS A 81 8.41 14.79 -2.84
N VAL A 82 7.31 14.05 -2.71
CA VAL A 82 7.29 12.67 -2.25
C VAL A 82 6.81 11.75 -3.36
N ILE A 83 7.58 10.71 -3.63
CA ILE A 83 7.13 9.54 -4.42
C ILE A 83 6.52 8.57 -3.42
N LEU A 84 5.20 8.47 -3.46
CA LEU A 84 4.41 7.75 -2.48
C LEU A 84 3.98 6.38 -3.01
N ALA A 85 4.41 5.34 -2.32
CA ALA A 85 3.90 3.99 -2.50
C ALA A 85 2.82 3.70 -1.45
N THR A 86 1.69 3.13 -1.86
CA THR A 86 0.73 2.50 -0.94
C THR A 86 0.26 1.17 -1.51
N LYS A 87 -0.49 0.40 -0.71
CA LYS A 87 -0.79 -0.99 -1.04
C LYS A 87 -2.25 -1.30 -0.70
N VAL A 88 -2.93 -1.99 -1.62
CA VAL A 88 -4.22 -2.60 -1.32
C VAL A 88 -4.02 -3.86 -0.48
N ALA A 89 -4.76 -3.99 0.60
CA ALA A 89 -4.79 -5.20 1.40
C ALA A 89 -5.51 -6.33 0.67
N GLY A 90 -4.89 -7.51 0.63
CA GLY A 90 -5.49 -8.73 0.12
C GLY A 90 -6.45 -9.39 1.11
N PRO A 91 -6.89 -10.62 0.83
CA PRO A 91 -7.77 -11.40 1.70
C PRO A 91 -7.24 -11.59 3.14
N ALA A 92 -8.09 -12.05 4.05
CA ALA A 92 -7.80 -12.39 5.44
C ALA A 92 -8.00 -11.28 6.49
N ARG A 93 -8.72 -10.20 6.16
CA ARG A 93 -9.14 -9.17 7.12
C ARG A 93 -10.60 -8.77 6.88
N ASP A 94 -11.52 -9.37 7.64
CA ASP A 94 -12.96 -9.21 7.40
C ASP A 94 -13.47 -7.78 7.66
N TYR A 95 -12.75 -6.99 8.44
CA TYR A 95 -13.09 -5.59 8.70
C TYR A 95 -12.73 -4.63 7.54
N LEU A 96 -11.90 -5.06 6.59
CA LEU A 96 -11.61 -4.26 5.42
C LEU A 96 -12.72 -4.44 4.37
N ARG A 97 -13.28 -3.35 3.90
CA ARG A 97 -14.30 -3.34 2.84
C ARG A 97 -15.40 -4.40 3.03
N ASN A 98 -15.85 -4.59 4.29
CA ASN A 98 -16.85 -5.61 4.67
C ASN A 98 -16.46 -7.04 4.23
N GLY A 99 -15.18 -7.39 4.31
CA GLY A 99 -14.66 -8.69 3.91
C GLY A 99 -14.43 -8.87 2.40
N GLN A 100 -14.75 -7.87 1.59
CA GLN A 100 -14.55 -7.91 0.13
C GLN A 100 -13.11 -7.52 -0.22
N ASN A 101 -12.18 -8.46 -0.05
CA ASN A 101 -10.74 -8.21 -0.14
C ASN A 101 -10.08 -8.87 -1.36
N SER A 102 -10.86 -9.45 -2.27
CA SER A 102 -10.34 -9.97 -3.54
C SER A 102 -9.84 -8.84 -4.44
N PHE A 103 -8.86 -9.13 -5.29
CA PHE A 103 -8.28 -8.14 -6.22
C PHE A 103 -9.10 -7.98 -7.51
N VAL A 104 -10.42 -8.05 -7.42
CA VAL A 104 -11.30 -7.72 -8.54
C VAL A 104 -11.46 -6.21 -8.69
N GLY A 105 -11.72 -5.75 -9.92
CA GLY A 105 -11.69 -4.33 -10.28
C GLY A 105 -12.45 -3.41 -9.31
N LYS A 106 -13.68 -3.76 -8.92
CA LYS A 106 -14.49 -2.96 -7.99
C LYS A 106 -13.84 -2.80 -6.62
N ASN A 107 -13.24 -3.87 -6.07
CA ASN A 107 -12.60 -3.83 -4.76
C ASN A 107 -11.30 -3.04 -4.80
N LEU A 108 -10.55 -3.15 -5.89
CA LEU A 108 -9.34 -2.35 -6.12
C LEU A 108 -9.66 -0.86 -6.23
N GLU A 109 -10.72 -0.51 -6.95
CA GLU A 109 -11.19 0.86 -7.08
C GLU A 109 -11.63 1.44 -5.73
N GLU A 110 -12.40 0.69 -4.95
CA GLU A 110 -12.83 1.10 -3.61
C GLU A 110 -11.63 1.33 -2.67
N ALA A 111 -10.67 0.39 -2.67
CA ALA A 111 -9.43 0.49 -1.89
C ALA A 111 -8.61 1.72 -2.29
N LEU A 112 -8.40 1.92 -3.59
CA LEU A 112 -7.67 3.06 -4.13
C LEU A 112 -8.32 4.39 -3.75
N ASN A 113 -9.63 4.52 -3.97
CA ASN A 113 -10.38 5.72 -3.60
C ASN A 113 -10.33 5.98 -2.09
N GLY A 114 -10.38 4.93 -1.28
CA GLY A 114 -10.20 4.99 0.16
C GLY A 114 -8.82 5.55 0.55
N SER A 115 -7.75 5.04 -0.07
CA SER A 115 -6.38 5.50 0.14
C SER A 115 -6.19 6.96 -0.29
N LEU A 116 -6.65 7.34 -1.47
CA LEU A 116 -6.61 8.74 -1.94
C LEU A 116 -7.29 9.70 -0.97
N LYS A 117 -8.46 9.31 -0.45
CA LYS A 117 -9.21 10.11 0.54
C LYS A 117 -8.43 10.26 1.85
N ARG A 118 -7.83 9.19 2.39
CA ARG A 118 -7.05 9.22 3.63
C ARG A 118 -5.77 10.03 3.45
N LEU A 119 -5.06 9.83 2.34
CA LEU A 119 -3.82 10.52 1.97
C LEU A 119 -4.04 11.97 1.54
N LYS A 120 -5.31 12.41 1.32
CA LYS A 120 -5.66 13.78 0.87
C LYS A 120 -4.90 14.21 -0.38
N THR A 121 -4.80 13.33 -1.34
CA THR A 121 -4.17 13.53 -2.65
C THR A 121 -5.05 12.93 -3.73
N ASP A 122 -4.87 13.35 -4.96
CA ASP A 122 -5.58 12.87 -6.15
C ASP A 122 -4.76 11.87 -6.98
N TYR A 123 -3.53 11.57 -6.55
CA TYR A 123 -2.67 10.58 -7.19
C TYR A 123 -1.79 9.80 -6.22
N ILE A 124 -1.40 8.60 -6.63
CA ILE A 124 -0.42 7.72 -5.98
C ILE A 124 0.64 7.39 -7.02
N ASP A 125 1.91 7.40 -6.63
CA ASP A 125 3.03 7.18 -7.57
C ASP A 125 3.27 5.68 -7.80
N LEU A 126 3.07 4.85 -6.78
CA LEU A 126 3.20 3.39 -6.86
C LEU A 126 2.07 2.72 -6.06
N TYR A 127 1.23 1.93 -6.73
CA TYR A 127 0.17 1.18 -6.08
C TYR A 127 0.48 -0.32 -6.14
N GLN A 128 0.50 -0.98 -4.98
CA GLN A 128 1.00 -2.34 -4.82
C GLN A 128 -0.10 -3.27 -4.34
N LEU A 129 -0.02 -4.56 -4.71
CA LEU A 129 -0.76 -5.64 -4.08
C LEU A 129 0.01 -6.10 -2.86
N HIS A 130 -0.56 -5.98 -1.64
CA HIS A 130 0.19 -6.14 -0.39
C HIS A 130 0.65 -7.58 -0.13
N TRP A 131 -0.17 -8.56 -0.53
CA TRP A 131 0.15 -10.00 -0.53
C TRP A 131 -0.71 -10.74 -1.56
N PRO A 132 -0.32 -11.96 -1.94
CA PRO A 132 -1.09 -12.74 -2.91
C PRO A 132 -2.51 -13.02 -2.45
N GLU A 133 -3.46 -13.09 -3.39
CA GLU A 133 -4.83 -13.51 -3.12
C GLU A 133 -4.95 -15.02 -2.90
N ARG A 134 -4.04 -15.79 -3.47
CA ARG A 134 -3.99 -17.24 -3.32
C ARG A 134 -3.75 -17.68 -1.88
N ASN A 135 -4.22 -18.87 -1.53
CA ASN A 135 -3.92 -19.51 -0.25
C ASN A 135 -2.42 -19.78 -0.11
N VAL A 136 -1.82 -19.25 0.94
CA VAL A 136 -0.40 -19.41 1.27
C VAL A 136 -0.22 -19.39 2.79
N ASN A 137 0.92 -19.88 3.28
CA ASN A 137 1.34 -19.55 4.63
C ASN A 137 1.57 -18.03 4.75
N SER A 138 0.89 -17.39 5.68
CA SER A 138 0.99 -15.94 5.86
C SER A 138 0.71 -15.50 7.29
N PHE A 139 1.46 -14.50 7.78
CA PHE A 139 1.21 -13.83 9.07
C PHE A 139 0.97 -14.77 10.25
N GLY A 140 1.79 -15.83 10.39
CA GLY A 140 1.68 -16.81 11.47
C GLY A 140 0.67 -17.95 11.23
N LYS A 141 -0.11 -17.91 10.15
CA LYS A 141 -0.89 -19.05 9.69
C LYS A 141 0.04 -20.01 8.96
N LEU A 142 0.41 -21.11 9.61
CA LEU A 142 1.26 -22.17 9.06
C LEU A 142 0.41 -23.40 8.74
N GLY A 143 0.98 -24.33 7.95
CA GLY A 143 0.33 -25.59 7.63
C GLY A 143 -0.62 -25.51 6.44
N TYR A 144 -0.41 -24.55 5.55
CA TYR A 144 -1.08 -24.56 4.26
C TYR A 144 -0.85 -25.87 3.54
N LYS A 145 -1.95 -26.52 3.18
CA LYS A 145 -1.93 -27.71 2.32
C LYS A 145 -2.30 -27.26 0.92
N HIS A 146 -1.45 -27.55 -0.03
CA HIS A 146 -1.74 -27.26 -1.42
C HIS A 146 -2.90 -28.15 -1.88
N ASP A 147 -4.00 -27.53 -2.26
CA ASP A 147 -5.12 -28.17 -2.94
C ASP A 147 -5.21 -27.53 -4.34
N GLU A 148 -5.02 -28.37 -5.37
CA GLU A 148 -5.05 -27.92 -6.76
C GLU A 148 -6.44 -27.42 -7.17
N GLU A 149 -7.51 -27.92 -6.53
CA GLU A 149 -8.89 -27.49 -6.80
C GLU A 149 -9.24 -26.14 -6.16
N GLU A 150 -8.61 -25.80 -5.02
CA GLU A 150 -8.75 -24.49 -4.36
C GLU A 150 -7.86 -23.40 -4.96
N ASN A 151 -6.98 -23.73 -5.87
CA ASN A 151 -6.04 -22.82 -6.47
C ASN A 151 -6.78 -21.97 -7.52
N GLU A 152 -7.40 -20.87 -7.09
CA GLU A 152 -8.14 -19.95 -7.98
C GLU A 152 -7.27 -19.36 -9.09
N TRP A 153 -5.95 -19.45 -8.97
CA TRP A 153 -5.02 -19.10 -10.04
C TRP A 153 -5.24 -19.88 -11.33
N ASN A 154 -5.69 -21.13 -11.22
CA ASN A 154 -6.04 -21.93 -12.39
C ASN A 154 -7.39 -21.54 -13.01
N LYS A 155 -8.17 -20.69 -12.33
CA LYS A 155 -9.45 -20.17 -12.81
C LYS A 155 -9.32 -18.79 -13.46
N ILE A 156 -8.13 -18.20 -13.49
CA ILE A 156 -7.88 -16.87 -14.09
C ILE A 156 -7.65 -17.04 -15.60
N GLU A 157 -8.62 -17.59 -16.31
CA GLU A 157 -8.77 -17.38 -17.76
C GLU A 157 -9.59 -16.11 -18.07
N ASP A 158 -9.99 -15.37 -17.05
CA ASP A 158 -10.84 -14.20 -17.22
C ASP A 158 -9.99 -12.97 -17.58
N ASN A 159 -10.14 -12.50 -18.81
CA ASN A 159 -9.45 -11.31 -19.35
C ASN A 159 -9.76 -10.03 -18.57
N ASP A 160 -10.72 -10.06 -17.67
CA ASP A 160 -11.13 -8.92 -16.83
C ASP A 160 -10.37 -8.87 -15.49
N ASN A 161 -9.44 -9.79 -15.23
CA ASN A 161 -8.66 -9.75 -14.00
C ASN A 161 -7.62 -8.62 -14.07
N PRO A 162 -7.69 -7.61 -13.15
CA PRO A 162 -6.78 -6.48 -13.17
C PRO A 162 -5.31 -6.85 -12.97
N ILE A 163 -5.00 -8.03 -12.40
CA ILE A 163 -3.63 -8.53 -12.31
C ILE A 163 -3.11 -8.90 -13.70
N ASN A 164 -3.92 -9.57 -14.52
CA ASN A 164 -3.55 -9.88 -15.90
C ASN A 164 -3.44 -8.59 -16.73
N ALA A 165 -4.32 -7.62 -16.52
CA ALA A 165 -4.25 -6.31 -17.16
C ALA A 165 -2.97 -5.55 -16.73
N ALA A 166 -2.60 -5.58 -15.45
CA ALA A 166 -1.38 -4.95 -14.93
C ALA A 166 -0.11 -5.63 -15.49
N ILE A 167 -0.07 -6.96 -15.54
CA ILE A 167 1.05 -7.73 -16.12
C ILE A 167 1.16 -7.46 -17.63
N THR A 168 0.02 -7.42 -18.34
CA THR A 168 -0.03 -7.21 -19.79
C THR A 168 0.35 -5.78 -20.18
N GLN A 169 0.11 -4.81 -19.31
CA GLN A 169 0.44 -3.39 -19.53
C GLN A 169 1.83 -2.99 -19.07
N ASN A 170 2.67 -3.94 -18.57
CA ASN A 170 3.98 -3.67 -17.98
C ASN A 170 3.94 -2.64 -16.83
N VAL A 171 2.84 -2.54 -16.12
CA VAL A 171 2.71 -1.75 -14.90
C VAL A 171 3.11 -2.66 -13.74
N VAL A 172 4.43 -2.77 -13.53
CA VAL A 172 5.03 -3.40 -12.35
C VAL A 172 5.82 -2.34 -11.61
#